data_7549a692f7891cd5804ccbbb7ae4dfc5
#
_entry.id   7549a692f7891cd5804ccbbb7ae4dfc5
#
_cell.length_a   1.000
_cell.length_b   1.000
_cell.length_c   1.000
_cell.angle_alpha   90.00
_cell.angle_beta   90.00
_cell.angle_gamma   90.00
#
_symmetry.space_group_name_H-M   'P 1'
#
loop_
_entity.id
_entity.type
_entity.pdbx_description
1 polymer ?
#
loop_
_entity_poly.entity_id
_entity_poly.type
_entity_poly.pdbx_seq_one_letter_code
_entity_poly.pdbx_strand_id
1 'polypeptide(L)'
;MNALAQPPMASAIDAKLLRATMGLFATGVTVVTYRLDGQPAGMTANAFMSVSLEPPLVLVSVRKNSRFNQWVDVGVRFGINFLAEDQRALSAHFGGRPQDDLELPFCEHEGTPLLEGSLVQLVARAVDVHPAGDHLLYIGELEHVRHGTQRRPLVFYSGKYQQMHARTPMVTAQGCIEGW
;
A
#
# COMPACT_ATOMS: atom_id res chain seq x y z
N MET A 1 0.61 -8.56 51.40
CA MET A 1 0.01 -8.42 50.05
C MET A 1 0.69 -7.21 49.40
N ASN A 2 1.71 -7.46 48.57
CA ASN A 2 2.45 -6.39 47.88
C ASN A 2 1.69 -6.04 46.61
N ALA A 3 1.10 -4.85 46.56
CA ALA A 3 0.59 -4.28 45.32
C ALA A 3 1.78 -4.03 44.37
N LEU A 4 1.85 -4.81 43.29
CA LEU A 4 2.82 -4.56 42.25
C LEU A 4 2.49 -3.16 41.66
N ALA A 5 3.40 -2.21 41.90
CA ALA A 5 3.32 -0.88 41.29
C ALA A 5 3.25 -1.04 39.77
N GLN A 6 2.19 -0.52 39.17
CA GLN A 6 2.09 -0.43 37.70
C GLN A 6 3.28 0.39 37.20
N PRO A 7 3.99 -0.08 36.14
CA PRO A 7 5.06 0.71 35.55
C PRO A 7 4.49 2.07 35.12
N PRO A 8 5.29 3.16 35.21
CA PRO A 8 4.83 4.48 34.78
C PRO A 8 4.34 4.39 33.33
N MET A 9 3.12 4.89 33.05
CA MET A 9 2.60 4.99 31.72
C MET A 9 3.62 5.77 30.89
N ALA A 10 4.17 5.13 29.85
CA ALA A 10 5.01 5.81 28.88
C ALA A 10 4.26 7.06 28.41
N SER A 11 4.93 8.23 28.41
CA SER A 11 4.35 9.47 27.94
C SER A 11 3.78 9.22 26.55
N ALA A 12 2.46 9.48 26.39
CA ALA A 12 1.81 9.25 25.09
C ALA A 12 2.55 10.07 24.02
N ILE A 13 3.07 9.37 23.01
CA ILE A 13 3.73 10.01 21.88
C ILE A 13 2.67 10.88 21.18
N ASP A 14 2.97 12.17 21.00
CA ASP A 14 2.06 13.06 20.28
C ASP A 14 1.81 12.56 18.85
N ALA A 15 0.55 12.39 18.48
CA ALA A 15 0.15 11.83 17.19
C ALA A 15 0.62 12.70 16.00
N LYS A 16 0.74 14.02 16.18
CA LYS A 16 1.25 14.94 15.16
C LYS A 16 2.75 14.73 14.96
N LEU A 17 3.50 14.62 16.05
CA LEU A 17 4.94 14.35 16.01
C LEU A 17 5.19 12.98 15.37
N LEU A 18 4.46 11.94 15.79
CA LEU A 18 4.58 10.60 15.22
C LEU A 18 4.34 10.62 13.70
N ARG A 19 3.26 11.25 13.25
CA ARG A 19 2.95 11.35 11.81
C ARG A 19 4.02 12.10 11.03
N ALA A 20 4.54 13.21 11.58
CA ALA A 20 5.62 13.96 10.97
C ALA A 20 6.90 13.12 10.85
N THR A 21 7.24 12.38 11.90
CA THR A 21 8.40 11.49 11.94
C THR A 21 8.27 10.35 10.93
N MET A 22 7.13 9.64 10.91
CA MET A 22 6.89 8.56 9.94
C MET A 22 6.88 9.08 8.50
N GLY A 23 6.48 10.32 8.28
CA GLY A 23 6.55 10.97 6.96
C GLY A 23 7.97 11.16 6.41
N LEU A 24 9.00 11.06 7.24
CA LEU A 24 10.41 11.12 6.81
C LEU A 24 10.90 9.79 6.22
N PHE A 25 10.13 8.72 6.35
CA PHE A 25 10.39 7.48 5.65
C PHE A 25 9.77 7.55 4.25
N ALA A 26 10.62 7.74 3.23
CA ALA A 26 10.17 7.80 1.85
C ALA A 26 9.61 6.46 1.39
N THR A 27 8.44 6.47 0.77
CA THR A 27 7.77 5.26 0.27
C THR A 27 7.37 5.43 -1.19
N GLY A 28 7.16 4.32 -1.88
CA GLY A 28 6.31 4.30 -3.05
C GLY A 28 4.85 4.59 -2.66
N VAL A 29 4.00 4.71 -3.68
CA VAL A 29 2.55 4.85 -3.50
C VAL A 29 1.85 3.71 -4.21
N THR A 30 0.93 3.06 -3.52
CA THR A 30 0.09 2.01 -4.10
C THR A 30 -1.38 2.41 -4.10
N VAL A 31 -2.13 1.89 -5.05
CA VAL A 31 -3.60 1.81 -4.95
C VAL A 31 -3.96 0.34 -4.81
N VAL A 32 -4.60 0.02 -3.70
CA VAL A 32 -5.18 -1.30 -3.46
C VAL A 32 -6.58 -1.30 -4.05
N THR A 33 -6.84 -2.21 -4.98
CA THR A 33 -8.11 -2.31 -5.71
C THR A 33 -8.89 -3.56 -5.33
N TYR A 34 -10.20 -3.45 -5.31
CA TYR A 34 -11.10 -4.52 -4.89
C TYR A 34 -12.49 -4.31 -5.51
N ARG A 35 -13.39 -5.26 -5.32
CA ARG A 35 -14.79 -5.08 -5.74
C ARG A 35 -15.64 -4.61 -4.56
N LEU A 36 -16.41 -3.55 -4.82
CA LEU A 36 -17.39 -2.97 -3.91
C LEU A 36 -18.76 -3.07 -4.62
N ASP A 37 -19.68 -3.87 -4.10
CA ASP A 37 -20.99 -4.14 -4.75
C ASP A 37 -20.83 -4.57 -6.22
N GLY A 38 -19.82 -5.38 -6.52
CA GLY A 38 -19.51 -5.83 -7.89
C GLY A 38 -18.82 -4.80 -8.76
N GLN A 39 -18.66 -3.55 -8.33
CA GLN A 39 -17.99 -2.49 -9.08
C GLN A 39 -16.51 -2.35 -8.64
N PRO A 40 -15.61 -1.95 -9.56
CA PRO A 40 -14.24 -1.66 -9.20
C PRO A 40 -14.15 -0.50 -8.20
N ALA A 41 -13.39 -0.69 -7.15
CA ALA A 41 -13.09 0.32 -6.14
C ALA A 41 -11.61 0.28 -5.77
N GLY A 42 -11.13 1.31 -5.08
CA GLY A 42 -9.75 1.36 -4.63
C GLY A 42 -9.55 2.25 -3.42
N MET A 43 -8.39 2.09 -2.80
CA MET A 43 -7.87 2.98 -1.77
C MET A 43 -6.38 3.19 -1.95
N THR A 44 -5.91 4.40 -1.73
CA THR A 44 -4.47 4.70 -1.73
C THR A 44 -3.84 4.27 -0.42
N ALA A 45 -2.74 3.55 -0.52
CA ALA A 45 -1.93 3.14 0.61
C ALA A 45 -0.44 3.28 0.29
N ASN A 46 0.33 3.79 1.25
CA ASN A 46 1.79 3.72 1.23
C ASN A 46 2.33 2.68 2.24
N ALA A 47 1.47 2.15 3.09
CA ALA A 47 1.77 1.10 4.05
C ALA A 47 1.70 -0.28 3.38
N PHE A 48 2.59 -0.51 2.44
CA PHE A 48 2.81 -1.76 1.71
C PHE A 48 4.24 -2.25 1.94
N MET A 49 4.39 -3.55 2.10
CA MET A 49 5.70 -4.19 2.14
C MET A 49 5.65 -5.62 1.58
N SER A 50 6.76 -6.06 1.05
CA SER A 50 7.01 -7.46 0.78
C SER A 50 7.37 -8.19 2.08
N VAL A 51 6.94 -9.43 2.23
CA VAL A 51 7.08 -10.21 3.47
C VAL A 51 7.91 -11.46 3.26
N SER A 52 7.65 -12.22 2.19
CA SER A 52 8.30 -13.51 1.93
C SER A 52 8.36 -13.80 0.44
N LEU A 53 9.35 -14.58 0.03
CA LEU A 53 9.46 -15.09 -1.33
C LEU A 53 8.87 -16.50 -1.45
N GLU A 54 8.88 -17.29 -0.39
CA GLU A 54 8.37 -18.67 -0.38
C GLU A 54 7.63 -18.96 0.93
N PRO A 55 6.29 -18.97 0.91
CA PRO A 55 5.43 -18.51 -0.19
C PRO A 55 5.59 -17.02 -0.47
N PRO A 56 5.19 -16.54 -1.67
CA PRO A 56 5.32 -15.12 -2.03
C PRO A 56 4.26 -14.29 -1.31
N LEU A 57 4.64 -13.65 -0.22
CA LEU A 57 3.74 -12.89 0.64
C LEU A 57 4.03 -11.39 0.61
N VAL A 58 2.96 -10.62 0.71
CA VAL A 58 2.97 -9.17 0.86
C VAL A 58 2.09 -8.76 2.03
N LEU A 59 2.32 -7.57 2.57
CA LEU A 59 1.50 -6.97 3.63
C LEU A 59 0.96 -5.61 3.17
N VAL A 60 -0.32 -5.37 3.45
CA VAL A 60 -0.95 -4.06 3.36
C VAL A 60 -1.57 -3.72 4.72
N SER A 61 -1.25 -2.53 5.25
CA SER A 61 -1.86 -2.03 6.48
C SER A 61 -3.04 -1.12 6.16
N VAL A 62 -4.22 -1.44 6.66
CA VAL A 62 -5.50 -0.79 6.34
C VAL A 62 -6.18 -0.30 7.61
N ARG A 63 -6.66 0.93 7.61
CA ARG A 63 -7.41 1.46 8.76
C ARG A 63 -8.69 0.66 9.01
N LYS A 64 -9.04 0.40 10.28
CA LYS A 64 -10.23 -0.37 10.67
C LYS A 64 -11.54 0.18 10.11
N ASN A 65 -11.64 1.50 9.89
CA ASN A 65 -12.83 2.15 9.31
C ASN A 65 -12.81 2.23 7.78
N SER A 66 -11.87 1.58 7.10
CA SER A 66 -11.84 1.53 5.64
C SER A 66 -12.98 0.66 5.09
N ARG A 67 -13.58 1.08 3.98
CA ARG A 67 -14.58 0.28 3.24
C ARG A 67 -13.99 -1.04 2.72
N PHE A 68 -12.70 -1.07 2.45
CA PHE A 68 -11.97 -2.27 2.05
C PHE A 68 -12.25 -3.46 2.99
N ASN A 69 -12.28 -3.22 4.30
CA ASN A 69 -12.47 -4.26 5.31
C ASN A 69 -13.87 -4.92 5.29
N GLN A 70 -14.82 -4.32 4.58
CA GLN A 70 -16.17 -4.87 4.45
C GLN A 70 -16.28 -5.85 3.26
N TRP A 71 -15.31 -5.81 2.35
CA TRP A 71 -15.36 -6.53 1.09
C TRP A 71 -14.19 -7.48 0.86
N VAL A 72 -13.11 -7.31 1.61
CA VAL A 72 -11.94 -8.18 1.54
C VAL A 72 -11.75 -8.88 2.88
N ASP A 73 -11.99 -10.17 2.87
CA ASP A 73 -11.75 -11.08 3.98
C ASP A 73 -10.75 -12.17 3.54
N VAL A 74 -10.36 -13.05 4.45
CA VAL A 74 -9.51 -14.20 4.13
C VAL A 74 -10.12 -15.01 2.98
N GLY A 75 -9.31 -15.33 1.98
CA GLY A 75 -9.72 -16.02 0.75
C GLY A 75 -10.10 -15.09 -0.41
N VAL A 76 -10.35 -13.79 -0.15
CA VAL A 76 -10.73 -12.84 -1.20
C VAL A 76 -9.50 -12.28 -1.90
N ARG A 77 -9.58 -12.14 -3.24
CA ARG A 77 -8.56 -11.51 -4.08
C ARG A 77 -8.69 -10.00 -4.07
N PHE A 78 -7.56 -9.33 -4.12
CA PHE A 78 -7.45 -7.88 -4.29
C PHE A 78 -6.25 -7.52 -5.16
N GLY A 79 -6.35 -6.39 -5.84
CA GLY A 79 -5.27 -5.85 -6.66
C GLY A 79 -4.36 -4.92 -5.84
N ILE A 80 -3.09 -4.86 -6.21
CA ILE A 80 -2.12 -3.88 -5.70
C ILE A 80 -1.41 -3.27 -6.90
N ASN A 81 -1.54 -1.95 -7.05
CA ASN A 81 -1.00 -1.23 -8.19
C ASN A 81 0.07 -0.25 -7.70
N PHE A 82 1.33 -0.47 -8.11
CA PHE A 82 2.41 0.49 -7.81
C PHE A 82 2.29 1.66 -8.79
N LEU A 83 2.00 2.84 -8.27
CA LEU A 83 1.72 3.98 -9.12
C LEU A 83 2.98 4.54 -9.78
N ALA A 84 2.85 4.92 -11.05
CA ALA A 84 3.83 5.68 -11.78
C ALA A 84 3.75 7.19 -11.42
N GLU A 85 4.81 7.95 -11.71
CA GLU A 85 4.93 9.37 -11.35
C GLU A 85 3.83 10.26 -11.94
N ASP A 86 3.25 9.89 -13.06
CA ASP A 86 2.15 10.58 -13.75
C ASP A 86 0.77 10.23 -13.19
N GLN A 87 0.65 9.22 -12.33
CA GLN A 87 -0.59 8.76 -11.72
C GLN A 87 -0.95 9.46 -10.40
N ARG A 88 -0.43 10.66 -10.17
CA ARG A 88 -0.71 11.45 -8.96
C ARG A 88 -2.21 11.72 -8.76
N ALA A 89 -2.94 11.96 -9.85
CA ALA A 89 -4.39 12.21 -9.80
C ALA A 89 -5.14 10.99 -9.26
N LEU A 90 -4.79 9.78 -9.71
CA LEU A 90 -5.34 8.52 -9.20
C LEU A 90 -5.04 8.34 -7.70
N SER A 91 -3.79 8.62 -7.30
CA SER A 91 -3.43 8.56 -5.88
C SER A 91 -4.28 9.52 -5.02
N ALA A 92 -4.53 10.74 -5.50
CA ALA A 92 -5.36 11.70 -4.77
C ALA A 92 -6.82 11.26 -4.70
N HIS A 93 -7.37 10.78 -5.82
CA HIS A 93 -8.75 10.29 -5.94
C HIS A 93 -9.04 9.17 -4.93
N PHE A 94 -8.24 8.10 -4.97
CA PHE A 94 -8.39 6.96 -4.05
C PHE A 94 -7.88 7.24 -2.63
N GLY A 95 -7.17 8.35 -2.43
CA GLY A 95 -6.69 8.84 -1.13
C GLY A 95 -7.68 9.74 -0.36
N GLY A 96 -8.95 9.79 -0.81
CA GLY A 96 -10.01 10.56 -0.16
C GLY A 96 -10.20 11.98 -0.70
N ARG A 97 -9.67 12.27 -1.89
CA ARG A 97 -9.94 13.49 -2.65
C ARG A 97 -10.52 13.15 -4.02
N PRO A 98 -11.75 12.62 -4.06
CA PRO A 98 -12.37 12.18 -5.30
C PRO A 98 -12.45 13.34 -6.31
N GLN A 99 -12.28 13.03 -7.57
CA GLN A 99 -12.40 13.93 -8.71
C GLN A 99 -13.42 13.32 -9.64
N ASP A 100 -14.53 14.00 -9.87
CA ASP A 100 -15.68 13.47 -10.63
C ASP A 100 -15.36 13.30 -12.13
N ASP A 101 -14.48 14.17 -12.66
CA ASP A 101 -14.09 14.15 -14.08
C ASP A 101 -12.86 13.26 -14.36
N LEU A 102 -12.32 12.56 -13.34
CA LEU A 102 -11.16 11.70 -13.54
C LEU A 102 -11.57 10.37 -14.15
N GLU A 103 -11.08 10.12 -15.35
CA GLU A 103 -11.19 8.79 -15.95
C GLU A 103 -10.37 7.78 -15.13
N LEU A 104 -11.03 6.72 -14.68
CA LEU A 104 -10.41 5.67 -13.90
C LEU A 104 -10.03 4.50 -14.81
N PRO A 105 -8.73 4.30 -15.10
CA PRO A 105 -8.27 3.33 -16.08
C PRO A 105 -8.26 1.92 -15.50
N PHE A 106 -9.43 1.42 -15.11
CA PHE A 106 -9.55 0.06 -14.62
C PHE A 106 -9.37 -0.96 -15.74
N CYS A 107 -8.57 -1.97 -15.45
CA CYS A 107 -8.51 -3.24 -16.18
C CYS A 107 -8.73 -4.40 -15.19
N GLU A 108 -8.70 -5.63 -15.68
CA GLU A 108 -8.97 -6.79 -14.83
C GLU A 108 -7.98 -7.93 -15.11
N HIS A 109 -7.70 -8.69 -14.07
CA HIS A 109 -7.10 -10.00 -14.17
C HIS A 109 -7.93 -11.00 -13.37
N GLU A 110 -8.52 -11.98 -14.05
CA GLU A 110 -9.41 -13.01 -13.47
C GLU A 110 -10.47 -12.42 -12.51
N GLY A 111 -11.13 -11.34 -12.93
CA GLY A 111 -12.16 -10.66 -12.14
C GLY A 111 -11.66 -9.73 -11.03
N THR A 112 -10.34 -9.63 -10.81
CA THR A 112 -9.75 -8.69 -9.86
C THR A 112 -9.45 -7.38 -10.58
N PRO A 113 -9.98 -6.23 -10.11
CA PRO A 113 -9.71 -4.94 -10.73
C PRO A 113 -8.26 -4.50 -10.49
N LEU A 114 -7.65 -3.94 -11.52
CA LEU A 114 -6.30 -3.37 -11.54
C LEU A 114 -6.33 -2.00 -12.23
N LEU A 115 -5.24 -1.23 -12.16
CA LEU A 115 -5.13 0.08 -12.80
C LEU A 115 -4.09 0.04 -13.92
N GLU A 116 -4.49 0.38 -15.14
CA GLU A 116 -3.56 0.53 -16.24
C GLU A 116 -2.57 1.66 -16.04
N GLY A 117 -1.42 1.59 -16.72
CA GLY A 117 -0.35 2.58 -16.60
C GLY A 117 0.48 2.47 -15.32
N SER A 118 0.13 1.58 -14.39
CA SER A 118 0.94 1.35 -13.18
C SER A 118 2.30 0.74 -13.51
N LEU A 119 3.31 1.00 -12.66
CA LEU A 119 4.63 0.37 -12.76
C LEU A 119 4.54 -1.14 -12.66
N VAL A 120 3.74 -1.60 -11.71
CA VAL A 120 3.52 -3.01 -11.40
C VAL A 120 2.06 -3.19 -11.00
N GLN A 121 1.48 -4.25 -11.48
CA GLN A 121 0.17 -4.74 -11.07
C GLN A 121 0.34 -6.11 -10.42
N LEU A 122 -0.19 -6.28 -9.24
CA LEU A 122 -0.18 -7.53 -8.49
C LEU A 122 -1.61 -7.95 -8.21
N VAL A 123 -1.88 -9.26 -8.25
CA VAL A 123 -3.07 -9.84 -7.63
C VAL A 123 -2.62 -10.67 -6.44
N ALA A 124 -3.20 -10.40 -5.30
CA ALA A 124 -2.97 -11.15 -4.07
C ALA A 124 -4.29 -11.70 -3.54
N ARG A 125 -4.24 -12.88 -2.94
CA ARG A 125 -5.33 -13.44 -2.16
C ARG A 125 -5.04 -13.24 -0.67
N ALA A 126 -5.96 -12.65 0.07
CA ALA A 126 -5.81 -12.50 1.51
C ALA A 126 -5.72 -13.88 2.17
N VAL A 127 -4.62 -14.18 2.85
CA VAL A 127 -4.41 -15.46 3.55
C VAL A 127 -4.50 -15.31 5.06
N ASP A 128 -4.30 -14.10 5.58
CA ASP A 128 -4.41 -13.81 7.00
C ASP A 128 -4.70 -12.32 7.25
N VAL A 129 -5.36 -12.02 8.38
CA VAL A 129 -5.71 -10.64 8.78
C VAL A 129 -5.50 -10.48 10.28
N HIS A 130 -4.59 -9.59 10.66
CA HIS A 130 -4.24 -9.34 12.06
C HIS A 130 -4.64 -7.94 12.54
N PRO A 131 -5.30 -7.80 13.69
CA PRO A 131 -5.54 -6.50 14.29
C PRO A 131 -4.25 -5.88 14.83
N ALA A 132 -4.00 -4.61 14.49
CA ALA A 132 -2.83 -3.85 14.91
C ALA A 132 -3.22 -2.41 15.24
N GLY A 133 -3.52 -2.12 16.50
CA GLY A 133 -3.97 -0.80 16.93
C GLY A 133 -5.27 -0.37 16.24
N ASP A 134 -5.24 0.75 15.52
CA ASP A 134 -6.36 1.29 14.72
C ASP A 134 -6.36 0.79 13.26
N HIS A 135 -5.49 -0.18 12.94
CA HIS A 135 -5.36 -0.81 11.62
C HIS A 135 -5.61 -2.32 11.67
N LEU A 136 -5.80 -2.89 10.49
CA LEU A 136 -5.72 -4.32 10.18
C LEU A 136 -4.55 -4.54 9.24
N LEU A 137 -3.77 -5.59 9.48
CA LEU A 137 -2.67 -6.03 8.63
C LEU A 137 -3.16 -7.20 7.78
N TYR A 138 -3.26 -6.98 6.49
CA TYR A 138 -3.63 -8.00 5.52
C TYR A 138 -2.36 -8.65 4.97
N ILE A 139 -2.22 -9.95 5.20
CA ILE A 139 -1.21 -10.76 4.54
C ILE A 139 -1.84 -11.33 3.27
N GLY A 140 -1.25 -11.02 2.13
CA GLY A 140 -1.68 -11.49 0.82
C GLY A 140 -0.65 -12.40 0.19
N GLU A 141 -1.07 -13.56 -0.30
CA GLU A 141 -0.26 -14.42 -1.15
C GLU A 141 -0.40 -13.98 -2.60
N LEU A 142 0.72 -13.72 -3.26
CA LEU A 142 0.72 -13.25 -4.65
C LEU A 142 0.35 -14.39 -5.60
N GLU A 143 -0.63 -14.15 -6.44
CA GLU A 143 -1.10 -15.07 -7.48
C GLU A 143 -0.74 -14.59 -8.89
N HIS A 144 -0.53 -13.26 -9.07
CA HIS A 144 -0.18 -12.68 -10.36
C HIS A 144 0.73 -11.46 -10.20
N VAL A 145 1.67 -11.31 -11.13
CA VAL A 145 2.58 -10.17 -11.23
C VAL A 145 2.65 -9.73 -12.69
N ARG A 146 2.39 -8.45 -12.96
CA ARG A 146 2.56 -7.84 -14.28
C ARG A 146 3.35 -6.53 -14.16
N HIS A 147 4.42 -6.42 -14.93
CA HIS A 147 5.18 -5.18 -15.05
C HIS A 147 4.56 -4.30 -16.12
N GLY A 148 4.40 -3.02 -15.81
CA GLY A 148 4.02 -1.99 -16.77
C GLY A 148 5.20 -1.52 -17.62
N THR A 149 4.93 -0.60 -18.55
CA THR A 149 5.95 0.05 -19.39
C THR A 149 6.61 1.25 -18.72
N GLN A 150 5.97 1.84 -17.74
CA GLN A 150 6.48 2.97 -16.95
C GLN A 150 7.73 2.57 -16.16
N ARG A 151 8.60 3.55 -15.88
CA ARG A 151 9.89 3.30 -15.22
C ARG A 151 10.13 4.13 -13.97
N ARG A 152 9.32 5.18 -13.74
CA ARG A 152 9.50 6.08 -12.61
C ARG A 152 8.36 5.96 -11.62
N PRO A 153 8.65 5.66 -10.33
CA PRO A 153 7.63 5.53 -9.31
C PRO A 153 7.10 6.89 -8.87
N LEU A 154 5.83 6.91 -8.47
CA LEU A 154 5.30 7.97 -7.63
C LEU A 154 5.85 7.79 -6.21
N VAL A 155 6.59 8.78 -5.71
CA VAL A 155 7.20 8.75 -4.38
C VAL A 155 6.44 9.66 -3.43
N PHE A 156 6.27 9.23 -2.18
CA PHE A 156 5.69 10.03 -1.11
C PHE A 156 6.74 10.23 -0.01
N TYR A 157 6.99 11.50 0.33
CA TYR A 157 7.95 11.89 1.35
C TYR A 157 7.52 13.18 2.03
N SER A 158 7.61 13.23 3.35
CA SER A 158 7.29 14.42 4.15
C SER A 158 5.92 15.04 3.82
N GLY A 159 4.90 14.17 3.63
CA GLY A 159 3.53 14.58 3.35
C GLY A 159 3.28 15.09 1.92
N LYS A 160 4.24 14.92 1.01
CA LYS A 160 4.16 15.42 -0.38
C LYS A 160 4.56 14.34 -1.38
N TYR A 161 3.99 14.44 -2.59
CA TYR A 161 4.50 13.66 -3.73
C TYR A 161 5.83 14.25 -4.20
N GLN A 162 6.75 13.36 -4.54
CA GLN A 162 8.09 13.68 -5.02
C GLN A 162 8.35 12.94 -6.32
N GLN A 163 9.30 13.46 -7.11
CA GLN A 163 9.82 12.81 -8.30
C GLN A 163 11.25 12.36 -8.06
N MET A 164 11.61 11.21 -8.59
CA MET A 164 13.00 10.77 -8.60
C MET A 164 13.75 11.46 -9.74
N HIS A 165 14.77 12.26 -9.42
CA HIS A 165 15.62 12.86 -10.44
C HIS A 165 16.62 11.83 -11.01
N ALA A 166 16.61 11.66 -12.31
CA ALA A 166 17.40 10.68 -13.06
C ALA A 166 18.94 10.93 -13.06
N ARG A 167 19.48 11.76 -12.18
CA ARG A 167 20.91 12.07 -12.13
C ARG A 167 21.76 11.12 -11.28
N THR A 168 21.16 10.18 -10.61
CA THR A 168 21.91 9.11 -9.95
C THR A 168 22.11 8.02 -10.99
N PRO A 169 23.35 7.68 -11.41
CA PRO A 169 23.57 6.46 -12.16
C PRO A 169 22.92 5.33 -11.34
N MET A 170 22.14 4.49 -11.99
CA MET A 170 21.78 3.22 -11.36
C MET A 170 23.11 2.48 -11.17
N VAL A 171 23.74 2.68 -10.03
CA VAL A 171 24.73 1.73 -9.55
C VAL A 171 23.91 0.46 -9.40
N THR A 172 24.06 -0.45 -10.35
CA THR A 172 23.64 -1.83 -10.14
C THR A 172 24.32 -2.24 -8.85
N ALA A 173 23.59 -2.24 -7.76
CA ALA A 173 24.08 -2.77 -6.51
C ALA A 173 24.36 -4.26 -6.78
N GLN A 174 25.61 -4.58 -7.08
CA GLN A 174 26.14 -5.91 -6.82
C GLN A 174 26.18 -6.05 -5.31
N GLY A 175 25.06 -6.50 -4.78
CA GLY A 175 24.83 -6.68 -3.37
C GLY A 175 23.35 -6.42 -3.11
N CYS A 176 22.55 -7.46 -3.21
CA CYS A 176 21.23 -7.45 -2.60
C CYS A 176 21.42 -7.02 -1.15
N ILE A 177 20.57 -6.11 -0.66
CA ILE A 177 20.39 -5.95 0.77
C ILE A 177 20.06 -7.35 1.27
N GLU A 178 20.96 -7.98 2.01
CA GLU A 178 20.72 -9.28 2.63
C GLU A 178 19.49 -9.13 3.53
N GLY A 179 18.39 -9.70 3.16
CA GLY A 179 17.10 -9.55 3.86
C GLY A 179 15.91 -9.81 2.96
N TRP A 180 16.16 -10.27 1.76
CA TRP A 180 15.16 -10.74 0.80
C TRP A 180 15.36 -12.20 0.49
#